data_343590bd48ab0502c3afb408b8e55111
#
_entry.id   343590bd48ab0502c3afb408b8e55111
#
_cell.length_a   1.000
_cell.length_b   1.000
_cell.length_c   1.000
_cell.angle_alpha   90.00
_cell.angle_beta   90.00
_cell.angle_gamma   90.00
#
_symmetry.space_group_name_H-M   'P 1'
#
loop_
_entity.id
_entity.type
_entity.pdbx_description
1 polymer ?
#
loop_
_entity_poly.entity_id
_entity_poly.type
_entity_poly.pdbx_seq_one_letter_code
_entity_poly.pdbx_strand_id
1 'polypeptide(L)'
;HIRLTDVTTPSLRYFPAPARKDPGPAVILCPGGGYISLVTTKMTPIADWLNERGVSAFILIYRTPKKRKDAFQDIQRAVRIVRSRAAEWNIDPKRIGVMGSSAGGHLAARVSTGFDIQTYQMVDKHDGVSCKPDFTVLLYPAYMNKGEALSEDFTVSSEISPTLIITAKDDKGFFPGSPIYANALKEA
;
A
#
# COMPACT_ATOMS: atom_id res chain seq x y z
N HIS A 1 14.55 -8.64 14.39
CA HIS A 1 13.44 -7.78 13.94
C HIS A 1 12.21 -8.05 14.80
N ILE A 2 11.60 -7.00 15.35
CA ILE A 2 10.32 -7.11 16.03
C ILE A 2 9.24 -7.37 14.98
N ARG A 3 8.42 -8.40 15.22
CA ARG A 3 7.28 -8.75 14.38
C ARG A 3 6.00 -8.59 15.18
N LEU A 4 5.01 -7.91 14.61
CA LEU A 4 3.66 -7.86 15.16
C LEU A 4 2.84 -8.99 14.54
N THR A 5 2.11 -9.70 15.37
CA THR A 5 1.14 -10.74 14.96
C THR A 5 -0.16 -10.54 15.73
N ASP A 6 -1.18 -11.32 15.39
CA ASP A 6 -2.50 -11.31 16.03
C ASP A 6 -3.16 -9.92 16.08
N VAL A 7 -2.91 -9.13 15.04
CA VAL A 7 -3.58 -7.85 14.86
C VAL A 7 -5.05 -8.09 14.54
N THR A 8 -5.93 -7.72 15.45
CA THR A 8 -7.38 -7.81 15.31
C THR A 8 -8.03 -6.49 14.94
N THR A 9 -7.42 -5.39 15.36
CA THR A 9 -7.86 -4.02 15.08
C THR A 9 -6.79 -3.30 14.27
N PRO A 10 -7.06 -2.91 13.02
CA PRO A 10 -6.10 -2.20 12.20
C PRO A 10 -5.89 -0.76 12.68
N SER A 11 -4.70 -0.22 12.46
CA SER A 11 -4.38 1.17 12.81
C SER A 11 -3.38 1.80 11.84
N LEU A 12 -3.33 3.13 11.83
CA LEU A 12 -2.35 3.93 11.11
C LEU A 12 -1.42 4.64 12.10
N ARG A 13 -0.12 4.41 11.95
CA ARG A 13 0.89 5.16 12.67
C ARG A 13 1.40 6.30 11.79
N TYR A 14 1.10 7.53 12.19
CA TYR A 14 1.43 8.74 11.44
C TYR A 14 2.85 9.23 11.73
N PHE A 15 3.55 9.61 10.67
CA PHE A 15 4.86 10.24 10.65
C PHE A 15 4.72 11.54 9.86
N PRO A 16 4.59 12.70 10.51
CA PRO A 16 4.40 13.97 9.84
C PRO A 16 5.67 14.42 9.12
N ALA A 17 5.53 14.92 7.89
CA ALA A 17 6.58 15.70 7.26
C ALA A 17 6.79 17.04 7.99
N PRO A 18 7.96 17.69 7.84
CA PRO A 18 8.18 19.04 8.36
C PRO A 18 7.10 20.02 7.91
N ALA A 19 6.77 20.95 8.77
CA ALA A 19 5.75 21.97 8.48
C ALA A 19 6.08 22.74 7.20
N ARG A 20 5.06 22.97 6.36
CA ARG A 20 5.16 23.63 5.06
C ARG A 20 3.94 24.49 4.81
N LYS A 21 4.07 25.50 3.92
CA LYS A 21 2.96 26.40 3.57
C LYS A 21 1.89 25.67 2.78
N ASP A 22 2.30 24.92 1.75
CA ASP A 22 1.35 24.25 0.85
C ASP A 22 1.18 22.76 1.22
N PRO A 23 0.00 22.18 0.99
CA PRO A 23 -0.25 20.77 1.23
C PRO A 23 0.75 19.86 0.49
N GLY A 24 1.27 18.86 1.21
CA GLY A 24 2.29 17.94 0.71
C GLY A 24 1.75 16.57 0.29
N PRO A 25 2.59 15.74 -0.36
CA PRO A 25 2.23 14.35 -0.63
C PRO A 25 2.25 13.49 0.64
N ALA A 26 1.55 12.35 0.57
CA ALA A 26 1.61 11.34 1.61
C ALA A 26 1.76 9.93 1.03
N VAL A 27 2.32 9.02 1.82
CA VAL A 27 2.48 7.60 1.46
C VAL A 27 2.00 6.72 2.61
N ILE A 28 1.15 5.74 2.29
CA ILE A 28 0.76 4.68 3.21
C ILE A 28 1.72 3.52 3.00
N LEU A 29 2.47 3.17 4.04
CA LEU A 29 3.48 2.13 4.04
C LEU A 29 2.88 0.80 4.52
N CYS A 30 2.95 -0.24 3.69
CA CYS A 30 2.45 -1.57 3.96
C CYS A 30 3.62 -2.51 4.32
N PRO A 31 3.78 -2.91 5.59
CA PRO A 31 4.83 -3.82 6.00
C PRO A 31 4.72 -5.19 5.37
N GLY A 32 5.85 -5.82 5.07
CA GLY A 32 5.91 -7.23 4.73
C GLY A 32 5.78 -8.14 5.95
N GLY A 33 5.77 -9.44 5.72
CA GLY A 33 5.70 -10.48 6.76
C GLY A 33 4.80 -11.66 6.39
N GLY A 34 4.56 -11.88 5.09
CA GLY A 34 3.87 -13.05 4.54
C GLY A 34 2.39 -13.14 4.89
N TYR A 35 1.74 -12.07 5.33
CA TYR A 35 0.41 -12.06 5.95
C TYR A 35 0.31 -12.91 7.22
N ILE A 36 1.44 -13.28 7.81
CA ILE A 36 1.53 -14.00 9.08
C ILE A 36 1.85 -13.02 10.20
N SER A 37 2.71 -12.06 9.92
CA SER A 37 3.13 -11.01 10.85
C SER A 37 3.44 -9.72 10.08
N LEU A 38 3.69 -8.63 10.80
CA LEU A 38 4.11 -7.34 10.23
C LEU A 38 5.52 -6.99 10.71
N VAL A 39 6.44 -6.73 9.77
CA VAL A 39 7.81 -6.30 10.07
C VAL A 39 7.86 -4.77 10.01
N THR A 40 7.22 -4.12 10.98
CA THR A 40 7.06 -2.66 11.02
C THR A 40 8.37 -1.91 11.20
N THR A 41 9.35 -2.51 11.85
CA THR A 41 10.68 -1.92 12.08
C THR A 41 11.44 -1.59 10.78
N LYS A 42 11.10 -2.24 9.67
CA LYS A 42 11.66 -1.91 8.34
C LYS A 42 10.99 -0.68 7.70
N MET A 43 9.79 -0.33 8.13
CA MET A 43 9.04 0.80 7.58
C MET A 43 9.41 2.13 8.23
N THR A 44 9.85 2.13 9.50
CA THR A 44 10.23 3.36 10.19
C THR A 44 11.35 4.13 9.48
N PRO A 45 12.50 3.52 9.10
CA PRO A 45 13.53 4.25 8.37
C PRO A 45 13.04 4.80 7.01
N ILE A 46 12.09 4.11 6.37
CA ILE A 46 11.49 4.59 5.12
C ILE A 46 10.60 5.81 5.39
N ALA A 47 9.81 5.78 6.48
CA ALA A 47 8.99 6.91 6.89
C ALA A 47 9.85 8.14 7.20
N ASP A 48 10.94 7.96 7.96
CA ASP A 48 11.88 9.02 8.31
C ASP A 48 12.53 9.62 7.03
N TRP A 49 12.99 8.77 6.11
CA TRP A 49 13.56 9.17 4.83
C TRP A 49 12.56 9.96 3.96
N LEU A 50 11.29 9.58 3.95
CA LEU A 50 10.21 10.29 3.26
C LEU A 50 9.96 11.66 3.90
N ASN A 51 9.92 11.71 5.24
CA ASN A 51 9.71 12.96 5.97
C ASN A 51 10.79 14.00 5.69
N GLU A 52 12.08 13.60 5.65
CA GLU A 52 13.18 14.48 5.28
C GLU A 52 12.98 15.12 3.89
N ARG A 53 12.16 14.50 3.02
CA ARG A 53 11.83 14.97 1.66
C ARG A 53 10.46 15.64 1.57
N GLY A 54 9.87 15.95 2.70
CA GLY A 54 8.59 16.64 2.76
C GLY A 54 7.38 15.77 2.41
N VAL A 55 7.52 14.44 2.51
CA VAL A 55 6.44 13.48 2.29
C VAL A 55 5.97 12.94 3.63
N SER A 56 4.70 13.13 3.98
CA SER A 56 4.10 12.52 5.17
C SER A 56 3.96 11.01 4.97
N ALA A 57 4.17 10.23 6.03
CA ALA A 57 4.06 8.78 5.93
C ALA A 57 3.10 8.20 6.98
N PHE A 58 2.42 7.11 6.63
CA PHE A 58 1.55 6.36 7.50
C PHE A 58 1.91 4.88 7.44
N ILE A 59 2.36 4.27 8.53
CA ILE A 59 2.56 2.83 8.57
C ILE A 59 1.23 2.16 8.89
N LEU A 60 0.74 1.33 7.98
CA LEU A 60 -0.48 0.57 8.17
C LEU A 60 -0.19 -0.70 8.98
N ILE A 61 -0.84 -0.82 10.11
CA ILE A 61 -0.87 -2.03 10.93
C ILE A 61 -2.15 -2.78 10.53
N TYR A 62 -2.06 -3.64 9.52
CA TYR A 62 -3.20 -4.38 9.01
C TYR A 62 -3.39 -5.73 9.70
N ARG A 63 -4.60 -6.29 9.62
CA ARG A 63 -4.98 -7.52 10.30
C ARG A 63 -4.16 -8.74 9.84
N THR A 64 -3.64 -9.48 10.80
CA THR A 64 -2.86 -10.73 10.67
C THR A 64 -3.25 -11.68 11.81
N PRO A 65 -2.89 -13.00 11.77
CA PRO A 65 -2.33 -13.76 10.65
C PRO A 65 -3.39 -14.27 9.66
N LYS A 66 -2.95 -14.61 8.44
CA LYS A 66 -3.77 -15.29 7.40
C LYS A 66 -5.06 -14.57 6.99
N LYS A 67 -5.15 -13.26 7.20
CA LYS A 67 -6.34 -12.43 6.97
C LYS A 67 -6.18 -11.57 5.69
N ARG A 68 -5.88 -12.18 4.54
CA ARG A 68 -5.64 -11.42 3.28
C ARG A 68 -6.84 -10.57 2.85
N LYS A 69 -8.07 -11.10 3.00
CA LYS A 69 -9.30 -10.34 2.68
C LYS A 69 -9.47 -9.15 3.63
N ASP A 70 -9.27 -9.37 4.92
CA ASP A 70 -9.37 -8.32 5.93
C ASP A 70 -8.29 -7.25 5.73
N ALA A 71 -7.05 -7.65 5.44
CA ALA A 71 -5.96 -6.74 5.13
C ALA A 71 -6.27 -5.86 3.90
N PHE A 72 -6.98 -6.41 2.90
CA PHE A 72 -7.43 -5.64 1.74
C PHE A 72 -8.49 -4.60 2.12
N GLN A 73 -9.43 -4.92 2.99
CA GLN A 73 -10.36 -3.94 3.57
C GLN A 73 -9.61 -2.85 4.33
N ASP A 74 -8.60 -3.25 5.12
CA ASP A 74 -7.82 -2.33 5.95
C ASP A 74 -7.07 -1.29 5.11
N ILE A 75 -6.43 -1.69 4.00
CA ILE A 75 -5.72 -0.75 3.12
C ILE A 75 -6.71 0.16 2.37
N GLN A 76 -7.85 -0.34 1.89
CA GLN A 76 -8.88 0.50 1.27
C GLN A 76 -9.37 1.56 2.26
N ARG A 77 -9.68 1.15 3.49
CA ARG A 77 -10.10 2.08 4.55
C ARG A 77 -8.99 3.06 4.92
N ALA A 78 -7.74 2.61 4.98
CA ALA A 78 -6.59 3.47 5.28
C ALA A 78 -6.45 4.62 4.26
N VAL A 79 -6.55 4.31 2.96
CA VAL A 79 -6.49 5.34 1.91
C VAL A 79 -7.65 6.33 2.05
N ARG A 80 -8.86 5.84 2.31
CA ARG A 80 -10.05 6.69 2.53
C ARG A 80 -9.89 7.61 3.74
N ILE A 81 -9.40 7.08 4.87
CA ILE A 81 -9.15 7.89 6.08
C ILE A 81 -8.11 8.98 5.80
N VAL A 82 -6.97 8.63 5.19
CA VAL A 82 -5.92 9.61 4.89
C VAL A 82 -6.44 10.67 3.92
N ARG A 83 -7.18 10.29 2.87
CA ARG A 83 -7.73 11.22 1.88
C ARG A 83 -8.81 12.13 2.46
N SER A 84 -9.75 11.59 3.22
CA SER A 84 -10.85 12.38 3.80
C SER A 84 -10.39 13.34 4.89
N ARG A 85 -9.26 13.04 5.56
CA ARG A 85 -8.67 13.87 6.62
C ARG A 85 -7.41 14.61 6.17
N ALA A 86 -7.15 14.68 4.87
CA ALA A 86 -5.91 15.24 4.32
C ALA A 86 -5.65 16.68 4.78
N ALA A 87 -6.70 17.51 4.87
CA ALA A 87 -6.60 18.90 5.34
C ALA A 87 -6.10 19.01 6.80
N GLU A 88 -6.46 18.06 7.67
CA GLU A 88 -6.01 18.04 9.07
C GLU A 88 -4.49 17.87 9.21
N TRP A 89 -3.86 17.25 8.22
CA TRP A 89 -2.42 16.93 8.19
C TRP A 89 -1.64 17.73 7.16
N ASN A 90 -2.25 18.78 6.57
CA ASN A 90 -1.66 19.55 5.47
C ASN A 90 -1.18 18.66 4.31
N ILE A 91 -2.00 17.69 3.92
CA ILE A 91 -1.77 16.75 2.82
C ILE A 91 -2.65 17.14 1.63
N ASP A 92 -2.09 17.05 0.42
CA ASP A 92 -2.85 17.15 -0.82
C ASP A 92 -3.63 15.83 -1.06
N PRO A 93 -4.98 15.84 -1.06
CA PRO A 93 -5.78 14.63 -1.24
C PRO A 93 -5.62 13.96 -2.61
N LYS A 94 -4.99 14.62 -3.58
CA LYS A 94 -4.67 14.12 -4.92
C LYS A 94 -3.23 13.61 -5.05
N ARG A 95 -2.49 13.52 -3.95
CA ARG A 95 -1.09 13.09 -3.92
C ARG A 95 -0.84 12.09 -2.78
N ILE A 96 -1.73 11.08 -2.66
CA ILE A 96 -1.67 10.03 -1.66
C ILE A 96 -1.34 8.70 -2.35
N GLY A 97 -0.12 8.22 -2.14
CA GLY A 97 0.34 6.94 -2.66
C GLY A 97 0.31 5.81 -1.64
N VAL A 98 0.55 4.61 -2.15
CA VAL A 98 0.79 3.42 -1.34
C VAL A 98 2.15 2.83 -1.67
N MET A 99 2.85 2.33 -0.67
CA MET A 99 4.15 1.67 -0.83
C MET A 99 4.19 0.42 0.03
N GLY A 100 4.68 -0.68 -0.51
CA GLY A 100 4.79 -1.90 0.28
C GLY A 100 5.94 -2.80 -0.12
N SER A 101 6.39 -3.65 0.80
CA SER A 101 7.45 -4.62 0.58
C SER A 101 6.95 -6.04 0.76
N SER A 102 7.40 -6.99 -0.08
CA SER A 102 7.02 -8.40 0.03
C SER A 102 5.48 -8.59 0.02
N ALA A 103 4.89 -9.19 1.05
CA ALA A 103 3.43 -9.29 1.21
C ALA A 103 2.73 -7.92 1.29
N GLY A 104 3.39 -6.90 1.87
CA GLY A 104 2.90 -5.52 1.85
C GLY A 104 2.92 -4.92 0.44
N GLY A 105 3.88 -5.31 -0.40
CA GLY A 105 3.90 -4.96 -1.82
C GLY A 105 2.72 -5.55 -2.57
N HIS A 106 2.39 -6.84 -2.31
CA HIS A 106 1.17 -7.45 -2.83
C HIS A 106 -0.08 -6.67 -2.38
N LEU A 107 -0.17 -6.29 -1.11
CA LEU A 107 -1.31 -5.55 -0.58
C LEU A 107 -1.45 -4.17 -1.24
N ALA A 108 -0.34 -3.46 -1.46
CA ALA A 108 -0.30 -2.18 -2.17
C ALA A 108 -0.75 -2.34 -3.64
N ALA A 109 -0.30 -3.40 -4.33
CA ALA A 109 -0.75 -3.71 -5.68
C ALA A 109 -2.25 -4.03 -5.72
N ARG A 110 -2.77 -4.76 -4.73
CA ARG A 110 -4.21 -5.09 -4.65
C ARG A 110 -5.09 -3.86 -4.53
N VAL A 111 -4.74 -2.88 -3.70
CA VAL A 111 -5.55 -1.65 -3.61
C VAL A 111 -5.41 -0.79 -4.86
N SER A 112 -4.26 -0.83 -5.53
CA SER A 112 -4.03 -0.12 -6.80
C SER A 112 -4.87 -0.69 -7.94
N THR A 113 -5.14 -2.00 -7.98
CA THR A 113 -5.88 -2.68 -9.05
C THR A 113 -7.34 -3.00 -8.69
N GLY A 114 -7.72 -2.93 -7.42
CA GLY A 114 -9.06 -3.25 -6.93
C GLY A 114 -9.68 -2.12 -6.10
N PHE A 115 -9.35 -0.87 -6.41
CA PHE A 115 -9.87 0.31 -5.71
C PHE A 115 -11.39 0.50 -5.89
N ASP A 116 -11.96 -0.02 -6.97
CA ASP A 116 -13.39 0.00 -7.31
C ASP A 116 -14.19 -1.15 -6.69
N ILE A 117 -13.52 -2.18 -6.16
CA ILE A 117 -14.16 -3.32 -5.51
C ILE A 117 -14.60 -2.91 -4.10
N GLN A 118 -15.90 -2.94 -3.85
CA GLN A 118 -16.42 -2.73 -2.50
C GLN A 118 -16.26 -4.01 -1.67
N THR A 119 -15.36 -3.99 -0.69
CA THR A 119 -15.03 -5.17 0.13
C THR A 119 -15.67 -5.16 1.52
N TYR A 120 -16.24 -4.04 1.94
CA TYR A 120 -16.94 -3.87 3.22
C TYR A 120 -18.05 -2.80 3.09
N GLN A 121 -19.03 -2.85 4.01
CA GLN A 121 -20.05 -1.82 4.11
C GLN A 121 -19.46 -0.52 4.67
N MET A 122 -19.97 0.62 4.23
CA MET A 122 -19.55 1.92 4.76
C MET A 122 -19.73 1.97 6.28
N VAL A 123 -18.67 2.38 6.99
CA VAL A 123 -18.66 2.49 8.46
C VAL A 123 -19.01 3.91 8.90
N ASP A 124 -18.49 4.91 8.18
CA ASP A 124 -18.72 6.32 8.47
C ASP A 124 -18.48 7.20 7.23
N LYS A 125 -18.53 8.54 7.41
CA LYS A 125 -18.33 9.52 6.34
C LYS A 125 -16.99 9.42 5.60
N HIS A 126 -15.96 8.84 6.23
CA HIS A 126 -14.64 8.69 5.61
C HIS A 126 -14.64 7.68 4.46
N ASP A 127 -15.63 6.79 4.41
CA ASP A 127 -15.77 5.81 3.33
C ASP A 127 -16.41 6.38 2.06
N GLY A 128 -16.90 7.62 2.10
CA GLY A 128 -17.49 8.29 0.94
C GLY A 128 -16.49 8.78 -0.10
N VAL A 129 -15.16 8.65 0.13
CA VAL A 129 -14.13 9.04 -0.82
C VAL A 129 -13.45 7.83 -1.47
N SER A 130 -12.82 8.04 -2.62
CA SER A 130 -12.10 6.98 -3.34
C SER A 130 -10.92 6.43 -2.53
N CYS A 131 -10.73 5.11 -2.56
CA CYS A 131 -9.52 4.44 -2.07
C CYS A 131 -8.47 4.19 -3.16
N LYS A 132 -8.65 4.74 -4.37
CA LYS A 132 -7.66 4.67 -5.44
C LYS A 132 -6.40 5.43 -5.02
N PRO A 133 -5.22 4.80 -4.91
CA PRO A 133 -3.99 5.53 -4.67
C PRO A 133 -3.63 6.37 -5.89
N ASP A 134 -2.96 7.52 -5.70
CA ASP A 134 -2.53 8.39 -6.79
C ASP A 134 -1.20 7.93 -7.41
N PHE A 135 -0.45 7.08 -6.71
CA PHE A 135 0.72 6.36 -7.19
C PHE A 135 1.02 5.14 -6.31
N THR A 136 1.77 4.19 -6.84
CA THR A 136 2.10 2.94 -6.14
C THR A 136 3.61 2.64 -6.23
N VAL A 137 4.22 2.21 -5.12
CA VAL A 137 5.61 1.76 -5.08
C VAL A 137 5.69 0.35 -4.51
N LEU A 138 6.23 -0.57 -5.27
CA LEU A 138 6.31 -1.99 -4.94
C LEU A 138 7.79 -2.39 -4.75
N LEU A 139 8.14 -2.79 -3.54
CA LEU A 139 9.49 -3.29 -3.21
C LEU A 139 9.44 -4.82 -3.13
N TYR A 140 10.15 -5.50 -4.04
CA TYR A 140 10.19 -6.97 -4.12
C TYR A 140 8.84 -7.60 -3.74
N PRO A 141 7.75 -7.23 -4.46
CA PRO A 141 6.40 -7.66 -4.10
C PRO A 141 6.26 -9.18 -4.21
N ALA A 142 5.65 -9.81 -3.20
CA ALA A 142 5.34 -11.23 -3.22
C ALA A 142 4.00 -11.51 -3.90
N TYR A 143 3.76 -12.77 -4.28
CA TYR A 143 2.46 -13.27 -4.76
C TYR A 143 1.93 -12.57 -6.03
N MET A 144 2.82 -12.00 -6.84
CA MET A 144 2.43 -11.26 -8.05
C MET A 144 2.01 -12.18 -9.19
N ASN A 145 2.40 -13.46 -9.14
CA ASN A 145 2.12 -14.45 -10.19
C ASN A 145 1.72 -15.82 -9.61
N LYS A 146 1.12 -16.64 -10.48
CA LYS A 146 0.82 -18.06 -10.26
C LYS A 146 1.39 -18.83 -11.46
N GLY A 147 2.53 -19.45 -11.29
CA GLY A 147 3.31 -19.96 -12.40
C GLY A 147 3.77 -18.83 -13.34
N GLU A 148 3.49 -18.94 -14.62
CA GLU A 148 3.82 -17.93 -15.64
C GLU A 148 2.73 -16.86 -15.85
N ALA A 149 1.59 -17.00 -15.18
CA ALA A 149 0.47 -16.07 -15.31
C ALA A 149 0.45 -15.04 -14.17
N LEU A 150 -0.17 -13.89 -14.43
CA LEU A 150 -0.51 -12.90 -13.42
C LEU A 150 -1.39 -13.54 -12.33
N SER A 151 -1.18 -13.16 -11.08
CA SER A 151 -2.05 -13.61 -9.99
C SER A 151 -3.50 -13.15 -10.20
N GLU A 152 -4.45 -14.03 -9.92
CA GLU A 152 -5.90 -13.76 -9.95
C GLU A 152 -6.34 -12.67 -8.94
N ASP A 153 -5.44 -12.29 -8.02
CA ASP A 153 -5.66 -11.20 -7.07
C ASP A 153 -5.69 -9.81 -7.73
N PHE A 154 -5.32 -9.68 -9.03
CA PHE A 154 -5.20 -8.39 -9.72
C PHE A 154 -6.11 -8.31 -10.94
N THR A 155 -6.85 -7.21 -11.04
CA THR A 155 -7.58 -6.81 -12.25
C THR A 155 -6.90 -5.56 -12.81
N VAL A 156 -6.12 -5.72 -13.89
CA VAL A 156 -5.37 -4.62 -14.47
C VAL A 156 -6.22 -3.88 -15.50
N SER A 157 -6.19 -2.55 -15.45
CA SER A 157 -6.91 -1.66 -16.38
C SER A 157 -6.13 -0.37 -16.62
N SER A 158 -6.46 0.39 -17.63
CA SER A 158 -5.89 1.71 -17.95
C SER A 158 -6.13 2.78 -16.86
N GLU A 159 -7.00 2.51 -15.90
CA GLU A 159 -7.28 3.45 -14.80
C GLU A 159 -6.27 3.35 -13.64
N ILE A 160 -5.37 2.36 -13.66
CA ILE A 160 -4.38 2.16 -12.59
C ILE A 160 -3.37 3.31 -12.60
N SER A 161 -3.13 3.87 -11.42
CA SER A 161 -2.18 4.97 -11.24
C SER A 161 -0.73 4.53 -11.47
N PRO A 162 0.19 5.47 -11.80
CA PRO A 162 1.58 5.16 -12.04
C PRO A 162 2.19 4.27 -10.96
N THR A 163 2.88 3.21 -11.39
CA THR A 163 3.44 2.20 -10.49
C THR A 163 4.93 2.02 -10.74
N LEU A 164 5.73 2.16 -9.66
CA LEU A 164 7.15 1.84 -9.63
C LEU A 164 7.36 0.47 -8.99
N ILE A 165 8.10 -0.41 -9.66
CA ILE A 165 8.44 -1.74 -9.15
C ILE A 165 9.96 -1.83 -9.00
N ILE A 166 10.42 -2.19 -7.82
CA ILE A 166 11.84 -2.40 -7.51
C ILE A 166 12.03 -3.81 -6.96
N THR A 167 12.75 -4.64 -7.72
CA THR A 167 13.07 -6.03 -7.32
C THR A 167 14.46 -6.38 -7.82
N ALA A 168 15.26 -7.04 -7.01
CA ALA A 168 16.56 -7.55 -7.40
C ALA A 168 16.39 -8.70 -8.40
N LYS A 169 17.16 -8.67 -9.51
CA LYS A 169 17.05 -9.66 -10.59
C LYS A 169 17.43 -11.08 -10.16
N ASP A 170 18.29 -11.19 -9.16
CA ASP A 170 18.76 -12.44 -8.56
C ASP A 170 17.87 -12.96 -7.42
N ASP A 171 16.83 -12.23 -7.05
CA ASP A 171 15.80 -12.69 -6.12
C ASP A 171 14.86 -13.69 -6.78
N LYS A 172 15.26 -14.97 -6.79
CA LYS A 172 14.51 -16.06 -7.45
C LYS A 172 13.09 -16.25 -6.91
N GLY A 173 12.81 -15.76 -5.68
CA GLY A 173 11.51 -15.91 -5.03
C GLY A 173 10.49 -14.87 -5.45
N PHE A 174 10.91 -13.62 -5.66
CA PHE A 174 10.01 -12.49 -5.93
C PHE A 174 10.17 -11.88 -7.32
N PHE A 175 11.36 -12.00 -7.92
CA PHE A 175 11.62 -11.42 -9.23
C PHE A 175 10.66 -11.91 -10.33
N PRO A 176 10.33 -13.23 -10.45
CA PRO A 176 9.52 -13.71 -11.58
C PRO A 176 8.16 -13.02 -11.74
N GLY A 177 7.52 -12.68 -10.63
CA GLY A 177 6.23 -12.01 -10.65
C GLY A 177 6.28 -10.52 -11.03
N SER A 178 7.42 -9.86 -10.80
CA SER A 178 7.55 -8.42 -11.06
C SER A 178 7.45 -8.06 -12.56
N PRO A 179 8.18 -8.71 -13.50
CA PRO A 179 8.01 -8.43 -14.92
C PRO A 179 6.64 -8.86 -15.46
N ILE A 180 6.02 -9.93 -14.94
CA ILE A 180 4.66 -10.34 -15.35
C ILE A 180 3.67 -9.23 -15.02
N TYR A 181 3.69 -8.70 -13.80
CA TYR A 181 2.81 -7.60 -13.41
C TYR A 181 3.12 -6.30 -14.18
N ALA A 182 4.41 -5.98 -14.39
CA ALA A 182 4.82 -4.81 -15.16
C ALA A 182 4.35 -4.86 -16.61
N ASN A 183 4.39 -6.04 -17.25
CA ASN A 183 3.89 -6.23 -18.61
C ASN A 183 2.37 -6.06 -18.67
N ALA A 184 1.63 -6.67 -17.75
CA ALA A 184 0.19 -6.48 -17.65
C ALA A 184 -0.21 -5.00 -17.53
N LEU A 185 0.53 -4.20 -16.71
CA LEU A 185 0.31 -2.76 -16.60
C LEU A 185 0.59 -1.97 -17.89
N LYS A 186 1.53 -2.44 -18.71
CA LYS A 186 1.86 -1.77 -20.00
C LYS A 186 0.86 -2.10 -21.12
N GLU A 187 0.23 -3.26 -21.03
CA GLU A 187 -0.73 -3.75 -22.02
C GLU A 187 -2.15 -3.19 -21.81
N ALA A 188 -2.43 -2.63 -20.62
CA ALA A 188 -3.70 -2.02 -20.26
C ALA A 188 -3.75 -0.51 -20.55
#